data_a50cfc904909072ac21b8c73d06daeaf
#
_entry.id   a50cfc904909072ac21b8c73d06daeaf
#
_cell.length_a   1.000
_cell.length_b   1.000
_cell.length_c   1.000
_cell.angle_alpha   90.00
_cell.angle_beta   90.00
_cell.angle_gamma   90.00
#
_symmetry.space_group_name_H-M   'P 1'
#
loop_
_entity.id
_entity.type
_entity.pdbx_description
1 polymer ?
#
loop_
_entity_poly.entity_id
_entity_poly.type
_entity_poly.pdbx_seq_one_letter_code
_entity_poly.pdbx_strand_id
1 'polypeptide(L)'
;MDVLNQLFSTFKVAANIFHNGQYCGDWAINTSGTHYMNFHIVSHGSCYLSLPAGATQTEKNVPIKLSQGDVVLFPNDSQHVISGQSDSKAITNSSASQNYSSGIHPSATGLVCGYFSHHHPLVSSITAHLPEAIIIKSQSLNGTPTGLHYLLDALLDESKQPGKASDLIMGRIAEAILAIIFRQHLPTDNGVLAATVHPRLGAVMSAIHGAPEKKWTIDLLAQQCFMSRAAFNELFKSVVQQSPMEYVTQWRLGLAYRMLADENVSTLHAALSCGYDNESSFSKAFKRVLGVSPGAVRALG
;
A
#
# COMPACT_ATOMS: atom_id res chain seq x y z
N MET A 1 11.08 17.70 2.04
CA MET A 1 10.94 16.23 2.27
C MET A 1 10.06 15.71 1.16
N ASP A 2 10.42 14.58 0.55
CA ASP A 2 9.63 13.97 -0.52
C ASP A 2 8.24 13.54 -0.03
N VAL A 3 7.21 13.75 -0.86
CA VAL A 3 5.81 13.48 -0.50
C VAL A 3 5.59 11.99 -0.19
N LEU A 4 6.23 11.09 -0.93
CA LEU A 4 6.14 9.64 -0.62
C LEU A 4 6.71 9.33 0.76
N ASN A 5 7.86 9.90 1.11
CA ASN A 5 8.43 9.74 2.45
C ASN A 5 7.46 10.22 3.54
N GLN A 6 6.76 11.32 3.30
CA GLN A 6 5.76 11.84 4.25
C GLN A 6 4.56 10.91 4.37
N LEU A 7 4.06 10.36 3.24
CA LEU A 7 2.98 9.40 3.23
C LEU A 7 3.35 8.13 4.01
N PHE A 8 4.48 7.48 3.68
CA PHE A 8 4.93 6.26 4.35
C PHE A 8 5.17 6.48 5.84
N SER A 9 5.80 7.60 6.24
CA SER A 9 6.04 7.91 7.65
C SER A 9 4.75 8.22 8.42
N THR A 10 3.74 8.79 7.76
CA THR A 10 2.45 9.11 8.39
C THR A 10 1.59 7.86 8.59
N PHE A 11 1.60 6.94 7.63
CA PHE A 11 0.71 5.77 7.66
C PHE A 11 1.29 4.55 8.37
N LYS A 12 2.59 4.54 8.70
CA LYS A 12 3.28 3.44 9.39
C LYS A 12 2.84 2.07 8.89
N VAL A 13 3.04 1.85 7.61
CA VAL A 13 2.76 0.55 6.99
C VAL A 13 3.74 -0.48 7.55
N ALA A 14 3.23 -1.58 8.09
CA ALA A 14 4.03 -2.69 8.60
C ALA A 14 3.71 -3.98 7.85
N ALA A 15 4.74 -4.68 7.38
CA ALA A 15 4.58 -5.96 6.71
C ALA A 15 4.48 -7.09 7.73
N ASN A 16 3.52 -7.99 7.51
CA ASN A 16 3.29 -9.19 8.30
C ASN A 16 3.34 -10.40 7.38
N ILE A 17 4.26 -11.31 7.62
CA ILE A 17 4.37 -12.58 6.89
C ILE A 17 3.50 -13.59 7.60
N PHE A 18 2.49 -14.16 6.91
CA PHE A 18 1.63 -15.19 7.46
C PHE A 18 1.89 -16.58 6.86
N HIS A 19 2.61 -16.64 5.74
CA HIS A 19 3.00 -17.88 5.11
C HIS A 19 4.40 -17.76 4.50
N ASN A 20 5.25 -18.71 4.82
CA ASN A 20 6.54 -18.95 4.18
C ASN A 20 6.73 -20.46 4.05
N GLY A 21 6.48 -20.98 2.86
CA GLY A 21 6.49 -22.43 2.64
C GLY A 21 6.28 -22.81 1.19
N GLN A 22 6.09 -24.10 0.97
CA GLN A 22 5.92 -24.68 -0.35
C GLN A 22 4.63 -25.49 -0.47
N TYR A 23 4.05 -25.51 -1.65
CA TYR A 23 2.85 -26.24 -2.01
C TYR A 23 3.18 -27.32 -3.05
N CYS A 24 2.69 -28.54 -2.85
CA CYS A 24 2.84 -29.67 -3.75
C CYS A 24 1.49 -30.17 -4.24
N GLY A 25 1.44 -30.76 -5.43
CA GLY A 25 0.22 -31.32 -6.01
C GLY A 25 -0.79 -30.26 -6.46
N ASP A 26 -2.06 -30.59 -6.37
CA ASP A 26 -3.16 -29.69 -6.71
C ASP A 26 -3.48 -28.81 -5.51
N TRP A 27 -3.25 -27.52 -5.66
CA TRP A 27 -3.50 -26.53 -4.63
C TRP A 27 -4.03 -25.23 -5.21
N ALA A 28 -4.84 -24.55 -4.43
CA ALA A 28 -5.30 -23.19 -4.69
C ALA A 28 -5.49 -22.45 -3.36
N ILE A 29 -5.12 -21.19 -3.33
CA ILE A 29 -5.28 -20.31 -2.17
C ILE A 29 -5.99 -19.03 -2.57
N ASN A 30 -6.86 -18.55 -1.68
CA ASN A 30 -7.48 -17.23 -1.76
C ASN A 30 -7.20 -16.53 -0.44
N THR A 31 -6.57 -15.37 -0.49
CA THR A 31 -6.21 -14.57 0.68
C THR A 31 -6.93 -13.23 0.72
N SER A 32 -7.87 -13.00 -0.21
CA SER A 32 -8.72 -11.80 -0.22
C SER A 32 -9.76 -11.81 0.91
N GLY A 33 -10.30 -10.64 1.23
CA GLY A 33 -11.30 -10.46 2.30
C GLY A 33 -10.70 -10.13 3.67
N THR A 34 -9.42 -9.80 3.71
CA THR A 34 -8.72 -9.41 4.95
C THR A 34 -8.79 -7.91 5.24
N HIS A 35 -9.18 -7.11 4.24
CA HIS A 35 -9.13 -5.64 4.24
C HIS A 35 -7.72 -5.04 4.38
N TYR A 36 -6.68 -5.85 4.14
CA TYR A 36 -5.29 -5.43 4.10
C TYR A 36 -4.75 -5.46 2.67
N MET A 37 -3.66 -4.76 2.44
CA MET A 37 -2.91 -4.83 1.19
C MET A 37 -2.10 -6.13 1.18
N ASN A 38 -2.63 -7.18 0.52
CA ASN A 38 -2.00 -8.49 0.45
C ASN A 38 -0.90 -8.52 -0.60
N PHE A 39 0.14 -9.32 -0.36
CA PHE A 39 1.19 -9.59 -1.34
C PHE A 39 1.62 -11.06 -1.34
N HIS A 40 2.10 -11.50 -2.50
CA HIS A 40 2.69 -12.82 -2.69
C HIS A 40 3.96 -12.72 -3.51
N ILE A 41 4.99 -13.47 -3.11
CA ILE A 41 6.28 -13.56 -3.79
C ILE A 41 6.52 -15.04 -4.09
N VAL A 42 6.82 -15.38 -5.33
CA VAL A 42 7.18 -16.76 -5.71
C VAL A 42 8.62 -17.00 -5.33
N SER A 43 8.88 -17.83 -4.31
CA SER A 43 10.24 -18.11 -3.83
C SER A 43 10.96 -19.17 -4.64
N HIS A 44 10.22 -20.14 -5.24
CA HIS A 44 10.73 -21.07 -6.26
C HIS A 44 9.59 -21.70 -7.04
N GLY A 45 9.89 -22.30 -8.19
CA GLY A 45 8.89 -22.90 -9.07
C GLY A 45 8.04 -21.87 -9.81
N SER A 46 6.78 -22.22 -10.09
CA SER A 46 5.82 -21.33 -10.74
C SER A 46 4.39 -21.67 -10.34
N CYS A 47 3.50 -20.69 -10.46
CA CYS A 47 2.07 -20.82 -10.20
C CYS A 47 1.26 -19.92 -11.16
N TYR A 48 -0.05 -19.90 -10.98
CA TYR A 48 -0.96 -19.11 -11.77
C TYR A 48 -1.80 -18.21 -10.86
N LEU A 49 -1.92 -16.95 -11.27
CA LEU A 49 -2.82 -15.97 -10.68
C LEU A 49 -4.07 -15.84 -11.51
N SER A 50 -5.22 -16.06 -10.92
CA SER A 50 -6.53 -15.81 -11.49
C SER A 50 -7.18 -14.60 -10.82
N LEU A 51 -7.63 -13.64 -11.62
CA LEU A 51 -8.36 -12.45 -11.20
C LEU A 51 -9.79 -12.52 -11.71
N PRO A 52 -10.77 -11.85 -11.05
CA PRO A 52 -12.15 -11.74 -11.56
C PRO A 52 -12.20 -11.11 -12.95
N ALA A 53 -13.27 -11.39 -13.69
CA ALA A 53 -13.50 -10.77 -14.98
C ALA A 53 -13.53 -9.24 -14.87
N GLY A 54 -12.72 -8.56 -15.69
CA GLY A 54 -12.64 -7.10 -15.71
C GLY A 54 -11.52 -6.49 -14.83
N ALA A 55 -10.84 -7.30 -14.02
CA ALA A 55 -9.74 -6.85 -13.14
C ALA A 55 -8.45 -6.46 -13.87
N THR A 56 -8.29 -6.88 -15.11
CA THR A 56 -7.17 -6.47 -15.99
C THR A 56 -7.72 -6.00 -17.33
N GLN A 57 -6.96 -5.15 -18.04
CA GLN A 57 -7.32 -4.65 -19.38
C GLN A 57 -7.31 -5.75 -20.45
N THR A 58 -6.97 -6.98 -20.10
CA THR A 58 -7.05 -8.14 -20.99
C THR A 58 -8.45 -8.75 -20.93
N GLU A 59 -9.15 -8.72 -22.05
CA GLU A 59 -10.56 -9.20 -22.25
C GLU A 59 -10.81 -10.70 -21.98
N LYS A 60 -9.80 -11.46 -21.56
CA LYS A 60 -9.92 -12.90 -21.27
C LYS A 60 -9.48 -13.17 -19.84
N ASN A 61 -10.31 -13.92 -19.10
CA ASN A 61 -9.99 -14.57 -17.82
C ASN A 61 -8.86 -15.61 -17.98
N VAL A 62 -7.71 -15.18 -18.50
CA VAL A 62 -6.55 -16.06 -18.68
C VAL A 62 -5.69 -15.94 -17.43
N PRO A 63 -5.47 -17.05 -16.73
CA PRO A 63 -4.59 -17.06 -15.56
C PRO A 63 -3.19 -16.57 -15.91
N ILE A 64 -2.64 -15.69 -15.11
CA ILE A 64 -1.34 -15.09 -15.29
C ILE A 64 -0.29 -16.00 -14.65
N LYS A 65 0.63 -16.53 -15.46
CA LYS A 65 1.73 -17.34 -14.91
C LYS A 65 2.69 -16.46 -14.10
N LEU A 66 2.96 -16.86 -12.87
CA LEU A 66 3.98 -16.29 -12.00
C LEU A 66 5.13 -17.29 -11.86
N SER A 67 6.35 -16.77 -11.86
CA SER A 67 7.60 -17.55 -11.76
C SER A 67 8.45 -17.04 -10.60
N GLN A 68 9.48 -17.78 -10.24
CA GLN A 68 10.40 -17.40 -9.15
C GLN A 68 10.86 -15.94 -9.28
N GLY A 69 10.79 -15.20 -8.19
CA GLY A 69 11.10 -13.79 -8.09
C GLY A 69 9.97 -12.85 -8.51
N ASP A 70 8.87 -13.38 -9.09
CA ASP A 70 7.70 -12.53 -9.39
C ASP A 70 6.99 -12.13 -8.09
N VAL A 71 6.54 -10.88 -8.05
CA VAL A 71 5.77 -10.30 -6.93
C VAL A 71 4.40 -9.90 -7.43
N VAL A 72 3.37 -10.18 -6.66
CA VAL A 72 2.05 -9.59 -6.85
C VAL A 72 1.60 -8.90 -5.59
N LEU A 73 1.05 -7.70 -5.75
CA LEU A 73 0.52 -6.85 -4.69
C LEU A 73 -0.94 -6.53 -5.00
N PHE A 74 -1.81 -6.63 -4.01
CA PHE A 74 -3.23 -6.28 -4.07
C PHE A 74 -3.52 -5.07 -3.18
N PRO A 75 -3.40 -3.84 -3.71
CA PRO A 75 -3.47 -2.63 -2.89
C PRO A 75 -4.80 -2.45 -2.14
N ASN A 76 -5.89 -2.96 -2.70
CA ASN A 76 -7.26 -2.82 -2.20
C ASN A 76 -7.90 -4.17 -1.84
N ASP A 77 -7.08 -5.18 -1.50
CA ASP A 77 -7.57 -6.52 -1.11
C ASP A 77 -8.47 -7.16 -2.20
N SER A 78 -8.15 -6.90 -3.47
CA SER A 78 -8.94 -7.39 -4.61
C SER A 78 -9.03 -8.90 -4.63
N GLN A 79 -10.18 -9.41 -5.06
CA GLN A 79 -10.44 -10.84 -5.14
C GLN A 79 -9.44 -11.53 -6.08
N HIS A 80 -8.81 -12.61 -5.61
CA HIS A 80 -7.81 -13.34 -6.39
C HIS A 80 -7.67 -14.79 -5.93
N VAL A 81 -7.17 -15.63 -6.84
CA VAL A 81 -6.78 -17.02 -6.53
C VAL A 81 -5.38 -17.28 -7.08
N ILE A 82 -4.52 -17.85 -6.25
CA ILE A 82 -3.21 -18.37 -6.68
C ILE A 82 -3.27 -19.88 -6.64
N SER A 83 -2.85 -20.56 -7.72
CA SER A 83 -2.98 -22.01 -7.87
C SER A 83 -1.79 -22.63 -8.58
N GLY A 84 -1.57 -23.93 -8.34
CA GLY A 84 -0.53 -24.70 -9.03
C GLY A 84 -0.82 -24.96 -10.51
N GLN A 85 -2.10 -24.88 -10.94
CA GLN A 85 -2.55 -25.17 -12.31
C GLN A 85 -3.38 -24.03 -12.89
N SER A 86 -3.33 -23.87 -14.21
CA SER A 86 -4.01 -22.79 -14.93
C SER A 86 -5.53 -22.93 -14.98
N ASP A 87 -6.07 -24.13 -14.83
CA ASP A 87 -7.47 -24.49 -14.98
C ASP A 87 -8.14 -24.95 -13.67
N SER A 88 -7.58 -24.55 -12.53
CA SER A 88 -8.11 -24.94 -11.22
C SER A 88 -9.54 -24.41 -11.05
N LYS A 89 -10.53 -25.27 -11.35
CA LYS A 89 -11.96 -25.00 -11.20
C LYS A 89 -12.45 -25.02 -9.76
N ALA A 90 -11.61 -25.42 -8.83
CA ALA A 90 -11.96 -25.60 -7.44
C ALA A 90 -11.32 -24.53 -6.57
N ILE A 91 -12.09 -23.52 -6.21
CA ILE A 91 -11.81 -22.62 -5.08
C ILE A 91 -12.10 -23.43 -3.79
N THR A 92 -11.36 -24.46 -3.56
CA THR A 92 -11.31 -25.09 -2.24
C THR A 92 -9.93 -24.78 -1.70
N ASN A 93 -9.87 -24.16 -0.53
CA ASN A 93 -8.64 -23.96 0.25
C ASN A 93 -8.06 -25.33 0.68
N SER A 94 -7.73 -26.18 -0.28
CA SER A 94 -7.09 -27.47 -0.05
C SER A 94 -5.61 -27.32 -0.28
N SER A 95 -4.90 -26.94 0.78
CA SER A 95 -3.47 -26.77 0.68
C SER A 95 -2.76 -27.51 1.81
N ALA A 96 -2.14 -28.62 1.48
CA ALA A 96 -1.09 -29.16 2.30
C ALA A 96 0.18 -28.29 2.08
N SER A 97 0.27 -27.20 2.81
CA SER A 97 1.49 -26.40 2.91
C SER A 97 2.55 -27.19 3.68
N GLN A 98 3.77 -27.22 3.16
CA GLN A 98 4.92 -27.81 3.82
C GLN A 98 5.96 -26.74 4.12
N ASN A 99 6.54 -26.79 5.30
CA ASN A 99 7.66 -25.96 5.69
C ASN A 99 8.96 -26.40 4.97
N TYR A 100 9.90 -25.49 4.80
CA TYR A 100 11.22 -25.78 4.21
C TYR A 100 12.13 -26.71 5.06
N SER A 101 11.71 -27.10 6.27
CA SER A 101 12.46 -28.03 7.13
C SER A 101 12.77 -29.38 6.48
N SER A 102 11.99 -29.77 5.46
CA SER A 102 12.20 -30.99 4.67
C SER A 102 13.04 -30.77 3.40
N GLY A 103 13.58 -29.56 3.22
CA GLY A 103 14.23 -29.13 1.98
C GLY A 103 13.26 -28.68 0.90
N ILE A 104 13.80 -28.19 -0.22
CA ILE A 104 13.01 -27.73 -1.38
C ILE A 104 12.65 -28.95 -2.23
N HIS A 105 11.34 -29.18 -2.41
CA HIS A 105 10.86 -30.25 -3.29
C HIS A 105 10.90 -29.79 -4.75
N PRO A 106 11.49 -30.55 -5.70
CA PRO A 106 11.71 -30.10 -7.08
C PRO A 106 10.44 -29.72 -7.86
N SER A 107 9.28 -30.33 -7.53
CA SER A 107 8.00 -30.04 -8.18
C SER A 107 7.10 -29.11 -7.37
N ALA A 108 7.57 -28.56 -6.26
CA ALA A 108 6.80 -27.66 -5.44
C ALA A 108 6.85 -26.22 -5.96
N THR A 109 5.85 -25.45 -5.58
CA THR A 109 5.88 -23.99 -5.69
C THR A 109 6.05 -23.40 -4.30
N GLY A 110 7.10 -22.63 -4.13
CA GLY A 110 7.33 -21.87 -2.90
C GLY A 110 6.70 -20.50 -2.97
N LEU A 111 6.03 -20.12 -1.88
CA LEU A 111 5.42 -18.81 -1.73
C LEU A 111 5.80 -18.17 -0.40
N VAL A 112 6.10 -16.88 -0.45
CA VAL A 112 6.08 -15.99 0.71
C VAL A 112 4.84 -15.12 0.56
N CYS A 113 3.91 -15.26 1.51
CA CYS A 113 2.66 -14.50 1.51
C CYS A 113 2.58 -13.64 2.76
N GLY A 114 2.12 -12.42 2.59
CA GLY A 114 1.99 -11.47 3.67
C GLY A 114 0.95 -10.41 3.37
N TYR A 115 0.79 -9.52 4.31
CA TYR A 115 -0.02 -8.33 4.13
C TYR A 115 0.66 -7.13 4.79
N PHE A 116 0.36 -5.97 4.25
CA PHE A 116 0.74 -4.71 4.87
C PHE A 116 -0.42 -4.22 5.73
N SER A 117 -0.22 -4.25 7.04
CA SER A 117 -1.15 -3.64 7.99
C SER A 117 -0.92 -2.14 8.04
N HIS A 118 -2.00 -1.43 8.19
CA HIS A 118 -2.02 0.00 8.45
C HIS A 118 -3.12 0.30 9.45
N HIS A 119 -2.84 1.07 10.46
CA HIS A 119 -3.85 1.51 11.42
C HIS A 119 -4.49 2.84 11.04
N HIS A 120 -4.10 3.38 9.89
CA HIS A 120 -4.50 4.71 9.48
C HIS A 120 -5.74 4.68 8.57
N PRO A 121 -6.86 5.30 8.96
CA PRO A 121 -8.14 5.20 8.25
C PRO A 121 -8.13 5.83 6.84
N LEU A 122 -7.13 6.67 6.52
CA LEU A 122 -7.04 7.32 5.20
C LEU A 122 -6.22 6.54 4.16
N VAL A 123 -5.61 5.42 4.52
CA VAL A 123 -4.83 4.63 3.55
C VAL A 123 -5.71 4.18 2.39
N SER A 124 -6.92 3.72 2.66
CA SER A 124 -7.89 3.30 1.63
C SER A 124 -8.19 4.40 0.61
N SER A 125 -8.25 5.68 1.04
CA SER A 125 -8.46 6.80 0.12
C SER A 125 -7.26 7.03 -0.82
N ILE A 126 -6.05 6.70 -0.37
CA ILE A 126 -4.82 6.84 -1.15
C ILE A 126 -4.66 5.69 -2.12
N THR A 127 -4.98 4.46 -1.68
CA THR A 127 -4.87 3.26 -2.51
C THR A 127 -6.05 3.05 -3.46
N ALA A 128 -7.17 3.75 -3.27
CA ALA A 128 -8.41 3.59 -4.03
C ALA A 128 -8.25 3.66 -5.56
N HIS A 129 -7.24 4.41 -6.04
CA HIS A 129 -6.97 4.57 -7.47
C HIS A 129 -5.78 3.72 -7.96
N LEU A 130 -5.24 2.85 -7.11
CA LEU A 130 -4.25 1.86 -7.54
C LEU A 130 -4.96 0.72 -8.28
N PRO A 131 -4.26 0.06 -9.23
CA PRO A 131 -4.82 -1.10 -9.93
C PRO A 131 -5.21 -2.21 -8.93
N GLU A 132 -6.14 -3.06 -9.33
CA GLU A 132 -6.57 -4.20 -8.53
C GLU A 132 -5.41 -5.15 -8.17
N ALA A 133 -4.45 -5.30 -9.07
CA ALA A 133 -3.21 -6.03 -8.84
C ALA A 133 -2.03 -5.31 -9.49
N ILE A 134 -0.91 -5.20 -8.78
CA ILE A 134 0.38 -4.75 -9.31
C ILE A 134 1.27 -5.97 -9.40
N ILE A 135 1.66 -6.33 -10.63
CA ILE A 135 2.46 -7.53 -10.90
C ILE A 135 3.85 -7.10 -11.36
N ILE A 136 4.85 -7.48 -10.61
CA ILE A 136 6.26 -7.26 -10.94
C ILE A 136 6.85 -8.57 -11.43
N LYS A 137 7.24 -8.61 -12.69
CA LYS A 137 7.90 -9.77 -13.28
C LYS A 137 9.40 -9.68 -13.08
N SER A 138 9.98 -10.73 -12.50
CA SER A 138 11.46 -10.82 -12.33
C SER A 138 12.19 -10.70 -13.65
N GLN A 139 11.64 -11.25 -14.74
CA GLN A 139 12.22 -11.14 -16.08
C GLN A 139 12.17 -9.73 -16.68
N SER A 140 11.21 -8.90 -16.29
CA SER A 140 11.14 -7.50 -16.74
C SER A 140 12.24 -6.63 -16.12
N LEU A 141 12.93 -7.16 -15.13
CA LEU A 141 14.06 -6.54 -14.46
C LEU A 141 15.39 -6.86 -15.17
N ASN A 142 15.37 -7.45 -16.38
CA ASN A 142 16.56 -7.79 -17.17
C ASN A 142 17.31 -6.53 -17.57
N GLY A 143 18.39 -6.25 -16.88
CA GLY A 143 19.25 -5.08 -17.04
C GLY A 143 20.29 -5.05 -15.92
N THR A 144 20.87 -3.89 -15.68
CA THR A 144 21.70 -3.71 -14.49
C THR A 144 20.88 -3.99 -13.24
N PRO A 145 21.32 -4.86 -12.31
CA PRO A 145 20.59 -5.14 -11.08
C PRO A 145 20.24 -3.86 -10.34
N THR A 146 18.97 -3.70 -10.00
CA THR A 146 18.44 -2.55 -9.25
C THR A 146 18.31 -2.89 -7.77
N GLY A 147 18.07 -1.88 -6.93
CA GLY A 147 17.79 -2.12 -5.52
C GLY A 147 16.65 -3.10 -5.26
N LEU A 148 15.66 -3.18 -6.17
CA LEU A 148 14.56 -4.14 -6.08
C LEU A 148 15.04 -5.59 -6.22
N HIS A 149 15.96 -5.88 -7.16
CA HIS A 149 16.54 -7.23 -7.31
C HIS A 149 17.22 -7.68 -6.02
N TYR A 150 18.12 -6.84 -5.48
CA TYR A 150 18.86 -7.19 -4.27
C TYR A 150 17.96 -7.42 -3.07
N LEU A 151 16.88 -6.66 -2.94
CA LEU A 151 15.90 -6.86 -1.86
C LEU A 151 15.10 -8.14 -2.07
N LEU A 152 14.70 -8.45 -3.30
CA LEU A 152 14.02 -9.71 -3.61
C LEU A 152 14.92 -10.90 -3.36
N ASP A 153 16.17 -10.87 -3.82
CA ASP A 153 17.15 -11.93 -3.59
C ASP A 153 17.37 -12.15 -2.08
N ALA A 154 17.56 -11.08 -1.31
CA ALA A 154 17.73 -11.17 0.14
C ALA A 154 16.50 -11.76 0.84
N LEU A 155 15.28 -11.38 0.42
CA LEU A 155 14.04 -11.94 0.96
C LEU A 155 13.91 -13.42 0.61
N LEU A 156 14.22 -13.79 -0.64
CA LEU A 156 14.15 -15.17 -1.11
C LEU A 156 15.18 -16.07 -0.42
N ASP A 157 16.37 -15.56 -0.15
CA ASP A 157 17.40 -16.32 0.58
C ASP A 157 16.97 -16.55 2.04
N GLU A 158 16.48 -15.51 2.73
CA GLU A 158 15.96 -15.63 4.09
C GLU A 158 14.75 -16.60 4.15
N SER A 159 13.88 -16.56 3.13
CA SER A 159 12.71 -17.44 3.08
C SER A 159 13.06 -18.94 3.00
N LYS A 160 14.15 -19.27 2.30
CA LYS A 160 14.59 -20.68 2.09
C LYS A 160 15.34 -21.25 3.28
N GLN A 161 15.98 -20.40 4.07
CA GLN A 161 16.77 -20.79 5.25
C GLN A 161 16.35 -19.97 6.48
N PRO A 162 15.09 -20.14 6.93
CA PRO A 162 14.58 -19.31 8.01
C PRO A 162 15.34 -19.56 9.31
N GLY A 163 15.82 -18.46 9.89
CA GLY A 163 16.53 -18.45 11.17
C GLY A 163 15.72 -17.74 12.26
N LYS A 164 16.42 -17.35 13.32
CA LYS A 164 15.81 -16.49 14.36
C LYS A 164 15.50 -15.12 13.75
N ALA A 165 14.32 -14.58 14.06
CA ALA A 165 13.81 -13.30 13.57
C ALA A 165 13.56 -13.21 12.04
N SER A 166 13.46 -14.35 11.32
CA SER A 166 13.21 -14.35 9.87
C SER A 166 11.97 -13.57 9.47
N ASP A 167 10.85 -13.73 10.19
CA ASP A 167 9.61 -12.98 9.89
C ASP A 167 9.82 -11.45 10.01
N LEU A 168 10.60 -11.03 11.02
CA LEU A 168 10.94 -9.60 11.16
C LEU A 168 11.83 -9.13 10.00
N ILE A 169 12.85 -9.91 9.63
CA ILE A 169 13.78 -9.57 8.53
C ILE A 169 13.00 -9.48 7.22
N MET A 170 12.24 -10.52 6.88
CA MET A 170 11.43 -10.55 5.66
C MET A 170 10.40 -9.41 5.64
N GLY A 171 9.77 -9.11 6.78
CA GLY A 171 8.85 -7.99 6.90
C GLY A 171 9.50 -6.65 6.57
N ARG A 172 10.68 -6.36 7.10
CA ARG A 172 11.43 -5.12 6.81
C ARG A 172 11.88 -5.02 5.35
N ILE A 173 12.27 -6.14 4.75
CA ILE A 173 12.61 -6.19 3.32
C ILE A 173 11.34 -5.95 2.48
N ALA A 174 10.21 -6.57 2.84
CA ALA A 174 8.93 -6.38 2.14
C ALA A 174 8.45 -4.91 2.19
N GLU A 175 8.63 -4.21 3.32
CA GLU A 175 8.35 -2.77 3.43
C GLU A 175 9.21 -1.94 2.46
N ALA A 176 10.49 -2.26 2.35
CA ALA A 176 11.39 -1.59 1.40
C ALA A 176 11.00 -1.89 -0.06
N ILE A 177 10.62 -3.13 -0.37
CA ILE A 177 10.08 -3.54 -1.68
C ILE A 177 8.82 -2.74 -2.02
N LEU A 178 7.87 -2.62 -1.08
CA LEU A 178 6.65 -1.83 -1.26
C LEU A 178 6.94 -0.38 -1.62
N ALA A 179 7.89 0.25 -0.92
CA ALA A 179 8.29 1.63 -1.19
C ALA A 179 8.87 1.80 -2.61
N ILE A 180 9.66 0.83 -3.07
CA ILE A 180 10.20 0.83 -4.44
C ILE A 180 9.08 0.62 -5.47
N ILE A 181 8.16 -0.33 -5.22
CA ILE A 181 7.01 -0.59 -6.10
C ILE A 181 6.18 0.68 -6.24
N PHE A 182 5.81 1.32 -5.15
CA PHE A 182 5.05 2.57 -5.22
C PHE A 182 5.79 3.66 -5.98
N ARG A 183 7.09 3.82 -5.77
CA ARG A 183 7.90 4.80 -6.52
C ARG A 183 7.92 4.54 -8.03
N GLN A 184 7.92 3.27 -8.44
CA GLN A 184 8.00 2.87 -9.86
C GLN A 184 6.65 2.76 -10.55
N HIS A 185 5.59 2.46 -9.80
CA HIS A 185 4.24 2.18 -10.30
C HIS A 185 3.20 3.18 -9.80
N LEU A 186 3.63 4.42 -9.52
CA LEU A 186 2.68 5.48 -9.18
C LEU A 186 1.69 5.68 -10.34
N PRO A 187 0.38 5.71 -10.06
CA PRO A 187 -0.60 6.09 -11.06
C PRO A 187 -0.29 7.51 -11.53
N THR A 188 -0.40 7.75 -12.83
CA THR A 188 -0.19 9.07 -13.44
C THR A 188 -1.50 9.81 -13.68
N ASP A 189 -2.62 9.09 -13.70
CA ASP A 189 -3.90 9.62 -14.16
C ASP A 189 -4.74 10.21 -13.02
N ASN A 190 -4.93 9.47 -11.94
CA ASN A 190 -5.85 9.85 -10.86
C ASN A 190 -5.34 9.46 -9.48
N GLY A 191 -5.85 10.16 -8.47
CA GLY A 191 -5.64 9.89 -7.06
C GLY A 191 -4.55 10.76 -6.43
N VAL A 192 -4.43 10.61 -5.12
CA VAL A 192 -3.45 11.36 -4.32
C VAL A 192 -2.02 11.10 -4.79
N LEU A 193 -1.70 9.86 -5.12
CA LEU A 193 -0.36 9.47 -5.57
C LEU A 193 -0.03 10.09 -6.94
N ALA A 194 -0.99 10.12 -7.89
CA ALA A 194 -0.83 10.80 -9.16
C ALA A 194 -0.52 12.29 -8.98
N ALA A 195 -1.22 12.95 -8.06
CA ALA A 195 -0.99 14.36 -7.78
C ALA A 195 0.43 14.67 -7.27
N THR A 196 1.08 13.71 -6.60
CA THR A 196 2.44 13.91 -6.07
C THR A 196 3.50 14.04 -7.17
N VAL A 197 3.29 13.37 -8.30
CA VAL A 197 4.20 13.39 -9.45
C VAL A 197 3.70 14.30 -10.57
N HIS A 198 2.50 14.87 -10.43
CA HIS A 198 1.92 15.77 -11.43
C HIS A 198 2.73 17.06 -11.52
N PRO A 199 3.10 17.54 -12.74
CA PRO A 199 4.01 18.69 -12.93
C PRO A 199 3.60 19.98 -12.20
N ARG A 200 2.31 20.22 -12.03
CA ARG A 200 1.79 21.42 -11.33
C ARG A 200 1.37 21.12 -9.89
N LEU A 201 0.71 19.97 -9.64
CA LEU A 201 0.18 19.66 -8.31
C LEU A 201 1.23 19.17 -7.33
N GLY A 202 2.35 18.61 -7.79
CA GLY A 202 3.42 18.12 -6.92
C GLY A 202 3.94 19.18 -5.95
N ALA A 203 4.11 20.43 -6.40
CA ALA A 203 4.48 21.55 -5.54
C ALA A 203 3.41 21.87 -4.49
N VAL A 204 2.11 21.79 -4.89
CA VAL A 204 0.99 22.00 -3.98
C VAL A 204 0.93 20.90 -2.92
N MET A 205 1.09 19.63 -3.32
CA MET A 205 1.13 18.49 -2.40
C MET A 205 2.28 18.64 -1.40
N SER A 206 3.47 18.96 -1.88
CA SER A 206 4.64 19.21 -1.02
C SER A 206 4.42 20.38 -0.04
N ALA A 207 3.75 21.44 -0.47
CA ALA A 207 3.44 22.59 0.38
C ALA A 207 2.43 22.24 1.48
N ILE A 208 1.35 21.50 1.15
CA ILE A 208 0.34 21.05 2.11
C ILE A 208 0.98 20.13 3.15
N HIS A 209 1.79 19.16 2.69
CA HIS A 209 2.41 18.16 3.56
C HIS A 209 3.50 18.78 4.44
N GLY A 210 4.25 19.74 3.92
CA GLY A 210 5.35 20.39 4.66
C GLY A 210 4.91 21.40 5.70
N ALA A 211 3.70 21.94 5.60
CA ALA A 211 3.15 22.94 6.52
C ALA A 211 1.65 22.71 6.75
N PRO A 212 1.27 21.61 7.40
CA PRO A 212 -0.13 21.27 7.63
C PRO A 212 -0.85 22.27 8.54
N GLU A 213 -0.13 22.91 9.47
CA GLU A 213 -0.67 23.92 10.39
C GLU A 213 -1.00 25.26 9.72
N LYS A 214 -0.42 25.53 8.54
CA LYS A 214 -0.63 26.80 7.83
C LYS A 214 -2.10 26.97 7.43
N LYS A 215 -2.67 28.16 7.62
CA LYS A 215 -4.06 28.50 7.22
C LYS A 215 -4.18 28.51 5.68
N TRP A 216 -4.21 27.32 5.08
CA TRP A 216 -4.36 27.16 3.64
C TRP A 216 -5.72 27.67 3.17
N THR A 217 -5.71 28.38 2.05
CA THR A 217 -6.90 28.77 1.27
C THR A 217 -6.72 28.30 -0.16
N ILE A 218 -7.81 28.21 -0.92
CA ILE A 218 -7.73 27.83 -2.35
C ILE A 218 -6.81 28.78 -3.11
N ASP A 219 -6.85 30.08 -2.79
CA ASP A 219 -6.02 31.09 -3.44
C ASP A 219 -4.52 30.89 -3.13
N LEU A 220 -4.18 30.60 -1.88
CA LEU A 220 -2.79 30.28 -1.51
C LEU A 220 -2.27 29.01 -2.16
N LEU A 221 -3.12 27.98 -2.30
CA LEU A 221 -2.76 26.74 -2.99
C LEU A 221 -2.60 26.97 -4.50
N ALA A 222 -3.49 27.73 -5.13
CA ALA A 222 -3.40 28.07 -6.53
C ALA A 222 -2.11 28.85 -6.87
N GLN A 223 -1.67 29.73 -5.98
CA GLN A 223 -0.39 30.45 -6.10
C GLN A 223 0.82 29.50 -6.11
N GLN A 224 0.78 28.36 -5.39
CA GLN A 224 1.88 27.39 -5.38
C GLN A 224 2.15 26.77 -6.77
N CYS A 225 1.17 26.79 -7.66
CA CYS A 225 1.28 26.21 -9.00
C CYS A 225 1.03 27.26 -10.11
N PHE A 226 1.07 28.56 -9.77
CA PHE A 226 0.90 29.67 -10.72
C PHE A 226 -0.41 29.61 -11.53
N MET A 227 -1.51 29.23 -10.89
CA MET A 227 -2.83 29.08 -11.53
C MET A 227 -3.85 30.05 -10.94
N SER A 228 -4.90 30.34 -11.73
CA SER A 228 -6.09 30.98 -11.18
C SER A 228 -6.83 30.03 -10.24
N ARG A 229 -7.56 30.58 -9.26
CA ARG A 229 -8.38 29.81 -8.32
C ARG A 229 -9.31 28.79 -9.01
N ALA A 230 -9.98 29.20 -10.08
CA ALA A 230 -10.93 28.36 -10.82
C ALA A 230 -10.20 27.20 -11.50
N ALA A 231 -9.15 27.49 -12.28
CA ALA A 231 -8.38 26.47 -12.99
C ALA A 231 -7.68 25.49 -12.03
N PHE A 232 -7.15 25.99 -10.91
CA PHE A 232 -6.56 25.14 -9.88
C PHE A 232 -7.60 24.17 -9.27
N ASN A 233 -8.77 24.71 -8.87
CA ASN A 233 -9.80 23.87 -8.24
C ASN A 233 -10.32 22.79 -9.18
N GLU A 234 -10.46 23.09 -10.47
CA GLU A 234 -10.85 22.14 -11.51
C GLU A 234 -9.77 21.06 -11.71
N LEU A 235 -8.52 21.46 -11.91
CA LEU A 235 -7.39 20.55 -12.06
C LEU A 235 -7.23 19.65 -10.82
N PHE A 236 -7.28 20.22 -9.63
CA PHE A 236 -7.12 19.43 -8.39
C PHE A 236 -8.22 18.39 -8.27
N LYS A 237 -9.49 18.77 -8.50
CA LYS A 237 -10.61 17.83 -8.46
C LYS A 237 -10.51 16.75 -9.54
N SER A 238 -10.07 17.09 -10.75
CA SER A 238 -9.95 16.11 -11.83
C SER A 238 -8.86 15.07 -11.54
N VAL A 239 -7.74 15.47 -10.91
CA VAL A 239 -6.63 14.55 -10.59
C VAL A 239 -6.84 13.85 -9.24
N VAL A 240 -7.13 14.60 -8.16
CA VAL A 240 -7.20 14.05 -6.79
C VAL A 240 -8.56 13.41 -6.48
N GLN A 241 -9.59 13.68 -7.31
CA GLN A 241 -10.97 13.21 -7.16
C GLN A 241 -11.68 13.73 -5.89
N GLN A 242 -11.15 14.81 -5.29
CA GLN A 242 -11.76 15.51 -4.16
C GLN A 242 -11.37 16.98 -4.17
N SER A 243 -12.03 17.81 -3.36
CA SER A 243 -11.68 19.24 -3.32
C SER A 243 -10.36 19.49 -2.59
N PRO A 244 -9.63 20.60 -2.91
CA PRO A 244 -8.38 20.92 -2.22
C PRO A 244 -8.50 21.03 -0.70
N MET A 245 -9.57 21.63 -0.21
CA MET A 245 -9.76 21.83 1.24
C MET A 245 -10.20 20.57 1.98
N GLU A 246 -10.91 19.65 1.31
CA GLU A 246 -11.16 18.30 1.83
C GLU A 246 -9.85 17.54 1.99
N TYR A 247 -8.98 17.58 0.98
CA TYR A 247 -7.66 16.95 1.06
C TYR A 247 -6.82 17.52 2.21
N VAL A 248 -6.71 18.85 2.33
CA VAL A 248 -6.00 19.51 3.45
C VAL A 248 -6.56 19.04 4.80
N THR A 249 -7.88 18.95 4.91
CA THR A 249 -8.54 18.47 6.14
C THR A 249 -8.18 17.02 6.44
N GLN A 250 -8.28 16.15 5.44
CA GLN A 250 -7.92 14.72 5.59
C GLN A 250 -6.45 14.55 5.99
N TRP A 251 -5.54 15.26 5.32
CA TRP A 251 -4.11 15.20 5.64
C TRP A 251 -3.81 15.60 7.08
N ARG A 252 -4.37 16.73 7.54
CA ARG A 252 -4.26 17.21 8.92
C ARG A 252 -4.77 16.19 9.93
N LEU A 253 -5.96 15.64 9.69
CA LEU A 253 -6.55 14.66 10.58
C LEU A 253 -5.78 13.34 10.57
N GLY A 254 -5.16 12.98 9.45
CA GLY A 254 -4.24 11.87 9.35
C GLY A 254 -3.01 12.04 10.23
N LEU A 255 -2.34 13.18 10.15
CA LEU A 255 -1.22 13.50 11.04
C LEU A 255 -1.62 13.48 12.50
N ALA A 256 -2.79 14.08 12.82
CA ALA A 256 -3.30 14.09 14.19
C ALA A 256 -3.60 12.68 14.71
N TYR A 257 -4.14 11.79 13.85
CA TYR A 257 -4.38 10.39 14.21
C TYR A 257 -3.06 9.72 14.65
N ARG A 258 -1.99 9.86 13.85
CA ARG A 258 -0.67 9.32 14.18
C ARG A 258 -0.13 9.89 15.49
N MET A 259 -0.20 11.20 15.68
CA MET A 259 0.27 11.85 16.92
C MET A 259 -0.48 11.32 18.16
N LEU A 260 -1.78 11.09 18.05
CA LEU A 260 -2.59 10.55 19.15
C LEU A 260 -2.31 9.08 19.42
N ALA A 261 -2.18 8.25 18.36
CA ALA A 261 -2.01 6.80 18.48
C ALA A 261 -0.58 6.40 18.89
N ASP A 262 0.43 7.08 18.34
CA ASP A 262 1.82 6.64 18.45
C ASP A 262 2.64 7.47 19.44
N GLU A 263 2.35 8.78 19.53
CA GLU A 263 3.11 9.72 20.34
C GLU A 263 2.39 10.06 21.65
N ASN A 264 1.17 9.54 21.81
CA ASN A 264 0.30 9.75 22.98
C ASN A 264 0.16 11.22 23.43
N VAL A 265 0.20 12.15 22.47
CA VAL A 265 0.07 13.59 22.76
C VAL A 265 -1.37 13.93 23.21
N SER A 266 -1.53 15.09 23.85
CA SER A 266 -2.87 15.57 24.20
C SER A 266 -3.68 15.94 22.95
N THR A 267 -5.02 15.81 23.04
CA THR A 267 -5.94 16.18 21.94
C THR A 267 -5.77 17.64 21.53
N LEU A 268 -5.54 18.52 22.50
CA LEU A 268 -5.29 19.94 22.25
C LEU A 268 -3.98 20.13 21.47
N HIS A 269 -2.90 19.42 21.87
CA HIS A 269 -1.62 19.51 21.16
C HIS A 269 -1.76 19.05 19.73
N ALA A 270 -2.38 17.90 19.47
CA ALA A 270 -2.63 17.40 18.13
C ALA A 270 -3.48 18.39 17.29
N ALA A 271 -4.51 19.00 17.89
CA ALA A 271 -5.34 19.99 17.22
C ALA A 271 -4.52 21.21 16.75
N LEU A 272 -3.75 21.82 17.66
CA LEU A 272 -2.93 23.00 17.37
C LEU A 272 -1.85 22.70 16.32
N SER A 273 -1.14 21.57 16.45
CA SER A 273 -0.10 21.13 15.52
C SER A 273 -0.65 20.87 14.11
N CYS A 274 -1.93 20.57 13.98
CA CYS A 274 -2.62 20.36 12.70
C CYS A 274 -3.40 21.59 12.21
N GLY A 275 -3.19 22.75 12.83
CA GLY A 275 -3.73 24.03 12.38
C GLY A 275 -5.19 24.27 12.72
N TYR A 276 -5.71 23.64 13.80
CA TYR A 276 -7.00 23.95 14.39
C TYR A 276 -6.84 24.95 15.54
N ASP A 277 -7.74 25.91 15.61
CA ASP A 277 -7.68 26.96 16.63
C ASP A 277 -8.14 26.48 18.03
N ASN A 278 -8.91 25.37 18.10
CA ASN A 278 -9.39 24.80 19.36
C ASN A 278 -9.72 23.30 19.24
N GLU A 279 -9.74 22.63 20.38
CA GLU A 279 -10.01 21.20 20.51
C GLU A 279 -11.44 20.81 20.10
N SER A 280 -12.43 21.68 20.31
CA SER A 280 -13.83 21.37 20.00
C SER A 280 -14.08 21.26 18.50
N SER A 281 -13.59 22.22 17.70
CA SER A 281 -13.70 22.19 16.24
C SER A 281 -12.92 21.02 15.65
N PHE A 282 -11.73 20.76 16.19
CA PHE A 282 -10.91 19.62 15.83
C PHE A 282 -11.62 18.29 16.08
N SER A 283 -12.12 18.05 17.30
CA SER A 283 -12.75 16.79 17.68
C SER A 283 -14.00 16.49 16.84
N LYS A 284 -14.78 17.52 16.48
CA LYS A 284 -15.92 17.38 15.57
C LYS A 284 -15.48 16.96 14.17
N ALA A 285 -14.47 17.62 13.62
CA ALA A 285 -13.92 17.31 12.29
C ALA A 285 -13.30 15.90 12.29
N PHE A 286 -12.51 15.57 13.31
CA PHE A 286 -11.85 14.28 13.48
C PHE A 286 -12.86 13.12 13.49
N LYS A 287 -13.89 13.19 14.34
CA LYS A 287 -14.93 12.16 14.41
C LYS A 287 -15.72 12.06 13.10
N ARG A 288 -16.04 13.18 12.45
CA ARG A 288 -16.77 13.20 11.18
C ARG A 288 -15.99 12.52 10.05
N VAL A 289 -14.68 12.77 9.95
CA VAL A 289 -13.84 12.29 8.82
C VAL A 289 -13.30 10.88 9.08
N LEU A 290 -12.86 10.59 10.31
CA LEU A 290 -12.23 9.33 10.66
C LEU A 290 -13.15 8.32 11.34
N GLY A 291 -14.39 8.70 11.66
CA GLY A 291 -15.38 7.82 12.28
C GLY A 291 -15.19 7.58 13.79
N VAL A 292 -14.02 7.91 14.33
CA VAL A 292 -13.63 7.67 15.73
C VAL A 292 -13.32 8.98 16.45
N SER A 293 -13.41 9.01 17.78
CA SER A 293 -13.04 10.21 18.54
C SER A 293 -11.52 10.26 18.82
N PRO A 294 -10.93 11.47 18.99
CA PRO A 294 -9.52 11.60 19.36
C PRO A 294 -9.15 10.85 20.63
N GLY A 295 -10.02 10.89 21.64
CA GLY A 295 -9.83 10.17 22.91
C GLY A 295 -9.84 8.66 22.76
N ALA A 296 -10.66 8.11 21.85
CA ALA A 296 -10.68 6.68 21.59
C ALA A 296 -9.38 6.21 20.90
N VAL A 297 -8.83 7.00 19.96
CA VAL A 297 -7.56 6.69 19.31
C VAL A 297 -6.41 6.70 20.32
N ARG A 298 -6.36 7.71 21.18
CA ARG A 298 -5.33 7.82 22.21
C ARG A 298 -5.36 6.67 23.24
N ALA A 299 -6.51 6.06 23.47
CA ALA A 299 -6.65 4.92 24.39
C ALA A 299 -6.19 3.59 23.79
N LEU A 300 -5.89 3.53 22.48
CA LEU A 300 -5.38 2.36 21.78
C LEU A 300 -3.85 2.30 21.76
N GLY A 301 -3.16 3.41 21.96
CA GLY A 301 -1.69 3.53 22.06
C GLY A 301 -1.26 3.59 23.51
#